data_21e638bfe84884254c89a69b14d6bc9e
#
_entry.id   21e638bfe84884254c89a69b14d6bc9e
#
_cell.length_a   1.000
_cell.length_b   1.000
_cell.length_c   1.000
_cell.angle_alpha   90.00
_cell.angle_beta   90.00
_cell.angle_gamma   90.00
#
_symmetry.space_group_name_H-M   'P 1'
#
loop_
_entity.id
_entity.type
_entity.pdbx_description
1 polymer ?
#
loop_
_entity_poly.entity_id
_entity_poly.type
_entity_poly.pdbx_seq_one_letter_code
_entity_poly.pdbx_strand_id
1 'polypeptide(L)'
;MQRAAKYIYLAWFGGSCYVTFEVFWRGRSHWTMFLLAALLFLIVGGLNEIWTSWRLIPQAVAGALIATAAELVTGCIVNLWLGWGIWDYSDMPGNLLGQICPQFALLWVALSALAIVLDDVIRWRFFGEERPRYHM
;
A
#
# COMPACT_ATOMS: atom_id res chain seq x y z
N MET A 1 -7.65 20.46 12.56
CA MET A 1 -7.80 20.73 11.09
C MET A 1 -6.58 20.29 10.29
N GLN A 2 -5.36 20.75 10.66
CA GLN A 2 -4.14 20.34 9.93
C GLN A 2 -3.92 18.84 9.92
N ARG A 3 -4.24 18.14 11.02
CA ARG A 3 -4.06 16.69 11.09
C ARG A 3 -4.99 15.94 10.12
N ALA A 4 -6.25 16.35 10.05
CA ALA A 4 -7.21 15.76 9.12
C ALA A 4 -6.81 16.04 7.68
N ALA A 5 -6.39 17.27 7.37
CA ALA A 5 -5.94 17.63 6.02
C ALA A 5 -4.73 16.81 5.59
N LYS A 6 -3.79 16.57 6.51
CA LYS A 6 -2.61 15.74 6.24
C LYS A 6 -3.00 14.32 5.84
N TYR A 7 -3.86 13.67 6.62
CA TYR A 7 -4.25 12.30 6.33
C TYR A 7 -5.11 12.19 5.07
N ILE A 8 -5.98 13.15 4.82
CA ILE A 8 -6.77 13.20 3.58
C ILE A 8 -5.83 13.32 2.36
N TYR A 9 -4.85 14.20 2.44
CA TYR A 9 -3.87 14.40 1.37
C TYR A 9 -3.07 13.12 1.12
N LEU A 10 -2.56 12.50 2.19
CA LEU A 10 -1.78 11.25 2.09
C LEU A 10 -2.61 10.13 1.50
N ALA A 11 -3.86 9.99 1.93
CA ALA A 11 -4.76 8.96 1.39
C ALA A 11 -5.03 9.18 -0.10
N TRP A 12 -5.32 10.41 -0.49
CA TRP A 12 -5.54 10.76 -1.89
C TRP A 12 -4.29 10.50 -2.73
N PHE A 13 -3.14 10.89 -2.22
CA PHE A 13 -1.86 10.70 -2.92
C PHE A 13 -1.57 9.20 -3.13
N GLY A 14 -1.70 8.40 -2.07
CA GLY A 14 -1.43 6.96 -2.15
C GLY A 14 -2.38 6.25 -3.10
N GLY A 15 -3.67 6.53 -2.98
CA GLY A 15 -4.67 5.95 -3.87
C GLY A 15 -4.46 6.35 -5.33
N SER A 16 -4.18 7.63 -5.57
CA SER A 16 -3.94 8.13 -6.92
C SER A 16 -2.69 7.52 -7.55
N CYS A 17 -1.60 7.40 -6.80
CA CYS A 17 -0.37 6.76 -7.28
C CYS A 17 -0.61 5.31 -7.66
N TYR A 18 -1.31 4.56 -6.80
CA TYR A 18 -1.58 3.15 -7.06
C TYR A 18 -2.46 2.97 -8.30
N VAL A 19 -3.54 3.73 -8.41
CA VAL A 19 -4.42 3.68 -9.57
C VAL A 19 -3.67 4.03 -10.86
N THR A 20 -2.79 5.04 -10.81
CA THR A 20 -1.96 5.40 -11.94
C THR A 20 -1.06 4.24 -12.36
N PHE A 21 -0.35 3.61 -11.43
CA PHE A 21 0.47 2.44 -11.72
C PHE A 21 -0.36 1.30 -12.30
N GLU A 22 -1.53 1.05 -11.73
CA GLU A 22 -2.39 -0.05 -12.18
C GLU A 22 -2.90 0.19 -13.60
N VAL A 23 -3.30 1.42 -13.92
CA VAL A 23 -3.75 1.76 -15.27
C VAL A 23 -2.62 1.58 -16.27
N PHE A 24 -1.39 1.99 -15.94
CA PHE A 24 -0.24 1.76 -16.81
C PHE A 24 0.07 0.28 -16.99
N TRP A 25 -0.09 -0.52 -15.94
CA TRP A 25 0.25 -1.94 -15.97
C TRP A 25 -0.82 -2.80 -16.61
N ARG A 26 -2.10 -2.57 -16.24
CA ARG A 26 -3.23 -3.40 -16.64
C ARG A 26 -4.19 -2.73 -17.62
N GLY A 27 -4.03 -1.45 -17.85
CA GLY A 27 -4.93 -0.67 -18.68
C GLY A 27 -6.25 -0.32 -18.02
N ARG A 28 -6.45 -0.69 -16.76
CA ARG A 28 -7.68 -0.43 -16.01
C ARG A 28 -7.43 -0.44 -14.52
N SER A 29 -8.36 0.16 -13.77
CA SER A 29 -8.38 0.09 -12.32
C SER A 29 -9.83 0.14 -11.84
N HIS A 30 -10.02 0.07 -10.52
CA HIS A 30 -11.33 0.07 -9.89
C HIS A 30 -11.30 0.97 -8.65
N TRP A 31 -12.44 1.58 -8.32
CA TRP A 31 -12.50 2.49 -7.16
C TRP A 31 -12.13 1.80 -5.85
N THR A 32 -12.43 0.49 -5.72
CA THR A 32 -12.03 -0.29 -4.54
C THR A 32 -10.53 -0.34 -4.37
N MET A 33 -9.79 -0.37 -5.48
CA MET A 33 -8.33 -0.36 -5.42
C MET A 33 -7.79 0.99 -4.95
N PHE A 34 -8.44 2.08 -5.34
CA PHE A 34 -8.11 3.41 -4.82
C PHE A 34 -8.27 3.45 -3.30
N LEU A 35 -9.41 2.96 -2.78
CA LEU A 35 -9.68 2.96 -1.34
C LEU A 35 -8.69 2.06 -0.59
N LEU A 36 -8.44 0.87 -1.10
CA LEU A 36 -7.49 -0.06 -0.49
C LEU A 36 -6.08 0.54 -0.45
N ALA A 37 -5.63 1.09 -1.57
CA ALA A 37 -4.30 1.69 -1.66
C ALA A 37 -4.18 2.93 -0.78
N ALA A 38 -5.22 3.75 -0.71
CA ALA A 38 -5.25 4.92 0.17
C ALA A 38 -5.10 4.50 1.63
N LEU A 39 -5.84 3.49 2.05
CA LEU A 39 -5.76 2.97 3.41
C LEU A 39 -4.38 2.37 3.69
N LEU A 40 -3.87 1.56 2.77
CA LEU A 40 -2.54 0.95 2.92
C LEU A 40 -1.44 2.01 2.96
N PHE A 41 -1.54 3.05 2.16
CA PHE A 41 -0.55 4.12 2.19
C PHE A 41 -0.52 4.81 3.57
N LEU A 42 -1.68 5.05 4.17
CA LEU A 42 -1.78 5.62 5.51
C LEU A 42 -1.16 4.69 6.56
N ILE A 43 -1.50 3.40 6.51
CA ILE A 43 -1.03 2.42 7.50
C ILE A 43 0.46 2.15 7.32
N VAL A 44 0.87 1.78 6.12
CA VAL A 44 2.25 1.37 5.83
C VAL A 44 3.18 2.59 5.89
N GLY A 45 2.76 3.70 5.30
CA GLY A 45 3.54 4.93 5.34
C GLY A 45 3.75 5.44 6.76
N GLY A 46 2.76 5.24 7.63
CA GLY A 46 2.84 5.65 9.02
C GLY A 46 3.67 4.73 9.92
N LEU A 47 4.17 3.59 9.43
CA LEU A 47 4.95 2.66 10.25
C LEU A 47 6.19 3.33 10.84
N ASN A 48 6.85 4.19 10.07
CA ASN A 48 8.05 4.89 10.54
C ASN A 48 7.73 5.91 11.64
N GLU A 49 6.49 6.35 11.76
CA GLU A 49 6.04 7.23 12.84
C GLU A 49 5.84 6.46 14.15
N ILE A 50 5.45 5.17 14.05
CA ILE A 50 5.18 4.31 15.20
C ILE A 50 6.47 3.62 15.64
N TRP A 51 7.22 3.07 14.69
CA TRP A 51 8.44 2.31 14.93
C TRP A 51 9.67 3.06 14.43
N THR A 52 9.90 4.23 14.97
CA THR A 52 10.97 5.14 14.55
C THR A 52 12.37 4.53 14.68
N SER A 53 12.55 3.58 15.60
CA SER A 53 13.82 2.91 15.82
C SER A 53 14.06 1.74 14.85
N TRP A 54 13.05 1.33 14.09
CA TRP A 54 13.19 0.23 13.15
C TRP A 54 13.93 0.66 11.89
N ARG A 55 14.67 -0.28 11.33
CA ARG A 55 15.28 -0.09 10.02
C ARG A 55 14.21 -0.13 8.94
N LEU A 56 14.52 0.45 7.79
CA LEU A 56 13.56 0.55 6.69
C LEU A 56 13.14 -0.83 6.15
N ILE A 57 14.09 -1.76 5.96
CA ILE A 57 13.77 -3.08 5.41
C ILE A 57 12.79 -3.86 6.31
N PRO A 58 12.99 -3.96 7.64
CA PRO A 58 11.99 -4.58 8.50
C PRO A 58 10.61 -3.92 8.43
N GLN A 59 10.57 -2.59 8.34
CA GLN A 59 9.29 -1.88 8.17
C GLN A 59 8.65 -2.23 6.84
N ALA A 60 9.43 -2.31 5.77
CA ALA A 60 8.94 -2.67 4.44
C ALA A 60 8.37 -4.09 4.43
N VAL A 61 9.04 -5.03 5.11
CA VAL A 61 8.55 -6.41 5.23
C VAL A 61 7.25 -6.43 6.03
N ALA A 62 7.17 -5.72 7.15
CA ALA A 62 5.94 -5.59 7.92
C ALA A 62 4.81 -5.00 7.07
N GLY A 63 5.10 -3.97 6.30
CA GLY A 63 4.16 -3.35 5.38
C GLY A 63 3.67 -4.32 4.32
N ALA A 64 4.57 -5.14 3.77
CA ALA A 64 4.22 -6.16 2.79
C ALA A 64 3.28 -7.22 3.38
N LEU A 65 3.50 -7.63 4.62
CA LEU A 65 2.62 -8.57 5.29
C LEU A 65 1.24 -7.95 5.51
N ILE A 66 1.18 -6.71 5.94
CA ILE A 66 -0.08 -5.98 6.12
C ILE A 66 -0.81 -5.85 4.78
N ALA A 67 -0.11 -5.44 3.73
CA ALA A 67 -0.69 -5.27 2.41
C ALA A 67 -1.20 -6.58 1.84
N THR A 68 -0.44 -7.66 1.98
CA THR A 68 -0.82 -9.00 1.51
C THR A 68 -2.06 -9.50 2.26
N ALA A 69 -2.10 -9.32 3.58
CA ALA A 69 -3.27 -9.70 4.37
C ALA A 69 -4.51 -8.88 3.97
N ALA A 70 -4.34 -7.58 3.77
CA ALA A 70 -5.44 -6.70 3.33
C ALA A 70 -5.92 -7.08 1.93
N GLU A 71 -5.00 -7.42 1.03
CA GLU A 71 -5.33 -7.88 -0.32
C GLU A 71 -6.11 -9.19 -0.28
N LEU A 72 -5.71 -10.13 0.56
CA LEU A 72 -6.43 -11.39 0.72
C LEU A 72 -7.85 -11.15 1.24
N VAL A 73 -8.02 -10.35 2.28
CA VAL A 73 -9.34 -10.05 2.86
C VAL A 73 -10.22 -9.34 1.83
N THR A 74 -9.69 -8.29 1.19
CA THR A 74 -10.42 -7.53 0.18
C THR A 74 -10.78 -8.42 -1.00
N GLY A 75 -9.84 -9.23 -1.48
CA GLY A 75 -10.07 -10.14 -2.60
C GLY A 75 -11.14 -11.18 -2.28
N CYS A 76 -11.13 -11.76 -1.08
CA CYS A 76 -12.16 -12.69 -0.67
C CYS A 76 -13.54 -12.03 -0.65
N ILE A 77 -13.63 -10.76 -0.28
CA ILE A 77 -14.89 -10.03 -0.27
C ILE A 77 -15.35 -9.69 -1.70
N VAL A 78 -14.50 -8.98 -2.46
CA VAL A 78 -14.93 -8.39 -3.74
C VAL A 78 -14.89 -9.39 -4.89
N ASN A 79 -13.95 -10.31 -4.92
CA ASN A 79 -13.78 -11.23 -6.04
C ASN A 79 -14.49 -12.56 -5.82
N LEU A 80 -14.44 -13.13 -4.60
CA LEU A 80 -15.02 -14.43 -4.32
C LEU A 80 -16.46 -14.32 -3.82
N TRP A 81 -16.70 -13.45 -2.84
CA TRP A 81 -18.06 -13.32 -2.28
C TRP A 81 -18.98 -12.51 -3.19
N LEU A 82 -18.55 -11.30 -3.58
CA LEU A 82 -19.36 -10.43 -4.43
C LEU A 82 -19.25 -10.78 -5.92
N GLY A 83 -18.23 -11.54 -6.30
CA GLY A 83 -18.06 -11.97 -7.69
C GLY A 83 -17.68 -10.86 -8.65
N TRP A 84 -17.10 -9.78 -8.17
CA TRP A 84 -16.77 -8.62 -9.01
C TRP A 84 -15.58 -8.87 -9.95
N GLY A 85 -14.72 -9.87 -9.65
CA GLY A 85 -13.61 -10.23 -10.54
C GLY A 85 -12.64 -9.10 -10.81
N ILE A 86 -12.33 -8.30 -9.78
CA ILE A 86 -11.43 -7.15 -9.93
C ILE A 86 -10.01 -7.61 -10.25
N TRP A 87 -9.56 -8.69 -9.61
CA TRP A 87 -8.31 -9.37 -9.96
C TRP A 87 -8.41 -10.86 -9.69
N ASP A 88 -7.52 -11.62 -10.32
CA ASP A 88 -7.46 -13.07 -10.17
C ASP A 88 -6.03 -13.54 -10.42
N TYR A 89 -5.40 -14.11 -9.38
CA TYR A 89 -4.05 -14.65 -9.45
C TYR A 89 -4.05 -16.18 -9.56
N SER A 90 -5.16 -16.80 -9.92
CA SER A 90 -5.25 -18.27 -9.96
C SER A 90 -4.26 -18.91 -10.93
N ASP A 91 -3.77 -18.17 -11.93
CA ASP A 91 -2.74 -18.63 -12.86
C ASP A 91 -1.32 -18.45 -12.32
N MET A 92 -1.15 -17.79 -11.19
CA MET A 92 0.17 -17.50 -10.63
C MET A 92 0.64 -18.64 -9.72
N PRO A 93 1.90 -19.10 -9.86
CA PRO A 93 2.42 -20.15 -8.97
C PRO A 93 2.40 -19.71 -7.51
N GLY A 94 1.93 -20.61 -6.64
CA GLY A 94 1.90 -20.36 -5.20
C GLY A 94 0.77 -19.46 -4.74
N ASN A 95 -0.21 -19.14 -5.61
CA ASN A 95 -1.34 -18.31 -5.20
C ASN A 95 -2.16 -18.98 -4.09
N LEU A 96 -2.80 -18.15 -3.27
CA LEU A 96 -3.74 -18.58 -2.25
C LEU A 96 -5.11 -18.04 -2.63
N LEU A 97 -6.05 -18.97 -2.90
CA LEU A 97 -7.43 -18.65 -3.28
C LEU A 97 -7.54 -17.73 -4.52
N GLY A 98 -6.46 -17.60 -5.31
CA GLY A 98 -6.42 -16.69 -6.45
C GLY A 98 -6.35 -15.21 -6.06
N GLN A 99 -6.21 -14.89 -4.78
CA GLN A 99 -6.29 -13.51 -4.28
C GLN A 99 -4.93 -12.92 -3.94
N ILE A 100 -3.97 -13.74 -3.56
CA ILE A 100 -2.60 -13.32 -3.28
C ILE A 100 -1.62 -14.33 -3.89
N CYS A 101 -0.39 -13.90 -4.14
CA CYS A 101 0.67 -14.77 -4.63
C CYS A 101 2.04 -14.28 -4.15
N PRO A 102 3.06 -15.17 -4.08
CA PRO A 102 4.39 -14.79 -3.60
C PRO A 102 5.05 -13.69 -4.43
N GLN A 103 4.84 -13.67 -5.74
CA GLN A 103 5.44 -12.69 -6.64
C GLN A 103 4.99 -11.26 -6.28
N PHE A 104 3.69 -11.07 -6.06
CA PHE A 104 3.15 -9.77 -5.68
C PHE A 104 3.41 -9.46 -4.21
N ALA A 105 3.52 -10.49 -3.34
CA ALA A 105 3.93 -10.27 -1.95
C ALA A 105 5.34 -9.68 -1.88
N LEU A 106 6.27 -10.17 -2.73
CA LEU A 106 7.60 -9.60 -2.83
C LEU A 106 7.57 -8.17 -3.39
N LEU A 107 6.72 -7.93 -4.39
CA LEU A 107 6.52 -6.58 -4.92
C LEU A 107 6.04 -5.62 -3.81
N TRP A 108 5.18 -6.10 -2.91
CA TRP A 108 4.71 -5.29 -1.79
C TRP A 108 5.83 -4.83 -0.87
N VAL A 109 6.92 -5.59 -0.75
CA VAL A 109 8.09 -5.15 0.04
C VAL A 109 8.68 -3.88 -0.58
N ALA A 110 8.91 -3.88 -1.89
CA ALA A 110 9.44 -2.70 -2.59
C ALA A 110 8.45 -1.54 -2.54
N LEU A 111 7.17 -1.80 -2.76
CA LEU A 111 6.14 -0.76 -2.72
C LEU A 111 5.96 -0.20 -1.31
N SER A 112 6.11 -1.03 -0.28
CA SER A 112 6.03 -0.58 1.11
C SER A 112 7.20 0.33 1.47
N ALA A 113 8.42 -0.03 1.05
CA ALA A 113 9.57 0.84 1.25
C ALA A 113 9.36 2.19 0.57
N LEU A 114 8.87 2.17 -0.66
CA LEU A 114 8.57 3.40 -1.41
C LEU A 114 7.48 4.22 -0.71
N ALA A 115 6.43 3.55 -0.24
CA ALA A 115 5.33 4.22 0.47
C ALA A 115 5.81 4.90 1.75
N ILE A 116 6.66 4.23 2.52
CA ILE A 116 7.23 4.81 3.75
C ILE A 116 8.03 6.06 3.42
N VAL A 117 8.90 5.99 2.42
CA VAL A 117 9.74 7.12 2.03
C VAL A 117 8.87 8.27 1.49
N LEU A 118 7.90 7.99 0.64
CA LEU A 118 7.01 9.01 0.09
C LEU A 118 6.16 9.68 1.17
N ASP A 119 5.61 8.90 2.08
CA ASP A 119 4.84 9.41 3.20
C ASP A 119 5.69 10.39 4.03
N ASP A 120 6.89 9.98 4.37
CA ASP A 120 7.79 10.79 5.19
C ASP A 120 8.25 12.06 4.47
N VAL A 121 8.54 11.97 3.17
CA VAL A 121 8.93 13.13 2.36
C VAL A 121 7.77 14.12 2.25
N ILE A 122 6.55 13.64 2.05
CA ILE A 122 5.36 14.50 2.00
C ILE A 122 5.18 15.22 3.33
N ARG A 123 5.29 14.50 4.45
CA ARG A 123 5.17 15.10 5.78
C ARG A 123 6.23 16.17 6.01
N TRP A 124 7.46 15.88 5.59
CA TRP A 124 8.55 16.83 5.74
C TRP A 124 8.36 18.07 4.86
N ARG A 125 8.06 17.88 3.59
CA ARG A 125 8.04 18.98 2.61
C ARG A 125 6.76 19.82 2.66
N PHE A 126 5.64 19.20 2.95
CA PHE A 126 4.33 19.88 2.86
C PHE A 126 3.68 20.13 4.21
N PHE A 127 4.07 19.40 5.24
CA PHE A 127 3.47 19.53 6.57
C PHE A 127 4.46 19.94 7.68
N GLY A 128 5.70 20.28 7.29
CA GLY A 128 6.68 20.86 8.20
C GLY A 128 7.24 19.89 9.25
N GLU A 129 7.13 18.59 9.05
CA GLU A 129 7.67 17.60 9.97
C GLU A 129 9.17 17.42 9.74
N GLU A 130 9.83 16.65 10.61
CA GLU A 130 11.27 16.43 10.53
C GLU A 130 11.67 15.75 9.23
N ARG A 131 12.87 16.10 8.76
CA ARG A 131 13.46 15.44 7.59
C ARG A 131 13.69 13.96 7.89
N PRO A 132 13.20 13.06 7.03
CA PRO A 132 13.35 11.63 7.28
C PRO A 132 14.81 11.17 7.18
N ARG A 133 15.16 10.21 8.02
CA ARG A 133 16.47 9.54 8.00
C ARG A 133 16.21 8.04 8.10
N TYR A 134 16.95 7.26 7.31
CA TYR A 134 16.72 5.82 7.22
C TYR A 134 17.97 5.04 7.50
N HIS A 135 17.76 3.89 8.17
CA HIS A 135 18.73 2.82 8.29
C HIS A 135 18.17 1.61 7.55
N MET A 136 19.00 0.91 6.81
CA MET A 136 18.58 -0.30 6.12
C MET A 136 18.58 -1.49 7.06
#